data_feb1bf86211b85b2598a1ec6eac330c3
#
_entry.id   feb1bf86211b85b2598a1ec6eac330c3
#
_cell.length_a   1.000
_cell.length_b   1.000
_cell.length_c   1.000
_cell.angle_alpha   90.00
_cell.angle_beta   90.00
_cell.angle_gamma   90.00
#
_symmetry.space_group_name_H-M   'P 1'
#
loop_
_entity.id
_entity.type
_entity.pdbx_description
1 polymer ?
#
loop_
_entity_poly.entity_id
_entity_poly.type
_entity_poly.pdbx_seq_one_letter_code
_entity_poly.pdbx_strand_id
1 'polypeptide(L)'
;MNVIEEVGKYHDYAVSMRREFHKHPELSWKEVETAGRIRDELAGMGIPYEEVAGTGTIATLKGKEDQPVIGLRCDIYALPIREVKNLPYCSQNQGVMHACGHDAHISMLLTAARVLAEHQDELKCTVKLIFQPAEELTNGAVKVLESGKVGKLDTVAGMHIFPYLESGTISVDPGPRYTSASFMNIKIIGKSGHGAMPQYAVDPIYVGAKVVDALQSIASRETSPMDTVVVSICTFHSGTMANVFAETAELSGTVRTFNPKLQKELPGMIERIIKSTCEAYRAEYEFDYYSDIPATINDEYCSGIAAESVRKILGDKGLVKYAGTPGGEDFSYFLEKFPGVYAFVGCRNESKDCCYSLHNERFDLDEDALVNGAAFYVQYVLDAQEKFGAV
;
A
#
# COMPACT_ATOMS: atom_id res chain seq x y z
N MET A 1 -15.88 -17.36 -21.51
CA MET A 1 -14.84 -18.09 -20.74
C MET A 1 -15.30 -18.35 -19.31
N ASN A 2 -15.07 -19.55 -18.73
CA ASN A 2 -15.20 -19.77 -17.28
C ASN A 2 -13.85 -19.39 -16.63
N VAL A 3 -13.77 -18.20 -16.06
CA VAL A 3 -12.49 -17.61 -15.62
C VAL A 3 -11.80 -18.44 -14.53
N ILE A 4 -12.55 -18.93 -13.53
CA ILE A 4 -11.93 -19.69 -12.42
C ILE A 4 -11.35 -21.04 -12.91
N GLU A 5 -11.99 -21.67 -13.88
CA GLU A 5 -11.48 -22.92 -14.48
C GLU A 5 -10.24 -22.64 -15.35
N GLU A 6 -10.26 -21.58 -16.15
CA GLU A 6 -9.12 -21.22 -17.00
C GLU A 6 -7.88 -20.85 -16.17
N VAL A 7 -8.05 -19.99 -15.17
CA VAL A 7 -6.96 -19.61 -14.25
C VAL A 7 -6.49 -20.82 -13.44
N GLY A 8 -7.42 -21.70 -13.04
CA GLY A 8 -7.10 -22.93 -12.30
C GLY A 8 -6.13 -23.87 -13.01
N LYS A 9 -6.09 -23.86 -14.36
CA LYS A 9 -5.10 -24.61 -15.15
C LYS A 9 -3.66 -24.17 -14.87
N TYR A 10 -3.48 -22.94 -14.39
CA TYR A 10 -2.18 -22.32 -14.09
C TYR A 10 -1.83 -22.32 -12.61
N HIS A 11 -2.54 -23.09 -11.76
CA HIS A 11 -2.24 -23.19 -10.34
C HIS A 11 -0.76 -23.49 -10.07
N ASP A 12 -0.21 -24.54 -10.69
CA ASP A 12 1.18 -24.94 -10.48
C ASP A 12 2.18 -23.88 -10.98
N TYR A 13 1.84 -23.18 -12.06
CA TYR A 13 2.62 -22.04 -12.54
C TYR A 13 2.61 -20.92 -11.52
N ALA A 14 1.43 -20.54 -11.00
CA ALA A 14 1.29 -19.50 -10.01
C ALA A 14 2.09 -19.82 -8.73
N VAL A 15 1.98 -21.03 -8.21
CA VAL A 15 2.74 -21.50 -7.05
C VAL A 15 4.25 -21.50 -7.34
N SER A 16 4.66 -21.96 -8.52
CA SER A 16 6.09 -21.96 -8.91
C SER A 16 6.65 -20.55 -8.97
N MET A 17 5.95 -19.60 -9.59
CA MET A 17 6.37 -18.20 -9.69
C MET A 17 6.44 -17.54 -8.31
N ARG A 18 5.41 -17.69 -7.48
CA ARG A 18 5.41 -17.18 -6.11
C ARG A 18 6.63 -17.65 -5.33
N ARG A 19 6.89 -18.96 -5.33
CA ARG A 19 8.00 -19.57 -4.60
C ARG A 19 9.35 -19.16 -5.14
N GLU A 20 9.45 -18.91 -6.43
CA GLU A 20 10.70 -18.47 -7.05
C GLU A 20 11.03 -17.01 -6.68
N PHE A 21 10.03 -16.10 -6.69
CA PHE A 21 10.21 -14.74 -6.18
C PHE A 21 10.50 -14.75 -4.68
N HIS A 22 9.83 -15.62 -3.91
CA HIS A 22 10.06 -15.73 -2.47
C HIS A 22 11.50 -16.14 -2.12
N LYS A 23 12.13 -16.99 -2.93
CA LYS A 23 13.54 -17.41 -2.74
C LYS A 23 14.53 -16.29 -3.01
N HIS A 24 14.20 -15.35 -3.91
CA HIS A 24 15.11 -14.31 -4.38
C HIS A 24 14.56 -12.91 -4.12
N PRO A 25 14.22 -12.57 -2.85
CA PRO A 25 13.61 -11.29 -2.51
C PRO A 25 14.63 -10.16 -2.61
N GLU A 26 14.22 -9.02 -3.17
CA GLU A 26 15.03 -7.83 -3.29
C GLU A 26 14.36 -6.63 -2.63
N LEU A 27 15.17 -5.75 -2.02
CA LEU A 27 14.67 -4.54 -1.36
C LEU A 27 14.20 -3.49 -2.36
N SER A 28 13.37 -2.55 -1.90
CA SER A 28 12.91 -1.38 -2.65
C SER A 28 14.05 -0.68 -3.41
N TRP A 29 13.82 -0.38 -4.67
CA TRP A 29 14.79 0.21 -5.64
C TRP A 29 15.99 -0.67 -5.97
N LYS A 30 15.96 -1.94 -5.60
CA LYS A 30 17.01 -2.92 -5.90
C LYS A 30 16.46 -4.18 -6.56
N GLU A 31 15.21 -4.15 -7.01
CA GLU A 31 14.44 -5.26 -7.57
C GLU A 31 14.89 -5.60 -9.01
N VAL A 32 16.20 -5.73 -9.24
CA VAL A 32 16.78 -5.89 -10.61
C VAL A 32 16.51 -7.28 -11.16
N GLU A 33 16.76 -8.34 -10.38
CA GLU A 33 16.52 -9.72 -10.79
C GLU A 33 15.02 -10.01 -10.85
N THR A 34 14.25 -9.49 -9.90
CA THR A 34 12.77 -9.55 -9.87
C THR A 34 12.19 -8.95 -11.15
N ALA A 35 12.60 -7.72 -11.50
CA ALA A 35 12.16 -7.04 -12.71
C ALA A 35 12.58 -7.77 -13.99
N GLY A 36 13.82 -8.28 -14.02
CA GLY A 36 14.33 -9.10 -15.13
C GLY A 36 13.46 -10.33 -15.37
N ARG A 37 13.16 -11.08 -14.33
CA ARG A 37 12.31 -12.26 -14.38
C ARG A 37 10.87 -11.94 -14.83
N ILE A 38 10.27 -10.87 -14.32
CA ILE A 38 8.95 -10.41 -14.77
C ILE A 38 8.96 -10.15 -16.28
N ARG A 39 10.00 -9.47 -16.77
CA ARG A 39 10.16 -9.16 -18.21
C ARG A 39 10.35 -10.40 -19.06
N ASP A 40 11.11 -11.38 -18.58
CA ASP A 40 11.32 -12.66 -19.25
C ASP A 40 10.00 -13.44 -19.40
N GLU A 41 9.18 -13.48 -18.34
CA GLU A 41 7.84 -14.10 -18.38
C GLU A 41 6.92 -13.38 -19.37
N LEU A 42 6.88 -12.04 -19.35
CA LEU A 42 6.09 -11.24 -20.29
C LEU A 42 6.54 -11.45 -21.74
N ALA A 43 7.85 -11.49 -21.99
CA ALA A 43 8.41 -11.79 -23.31
C ALA A 43 8.06 -13.21 -23.77
N GLY A 44 8.10 -14.19 -22.85
CA GLY A 44 7.67 -15.58 -23.14
C GLY A 44 6.18 -15.70 -23.49
N MET A 45 5.34 -14.78 -23.01
CA MET A 45 3.92 -14.67 -23.36
C MET A 45 3.69 -13.84 -24.64
N GLY A 46 4.74 -13.22 -25.20
CA GLY A 46 4.62 -12.32 -26.36
C GLY A 46 4.00 -10.96 -26.04
N ILE A 47 3.97 -10.55 -24.76
CA ILE A 47 3.41 -9.27 -24.32
C ILE A 47 4.50 -8.20 -24.35
N PRO A 48 4.37 -7.13 -25.15
CA PRO A 48 5.34 -6.04 -25.18
C PRO A 48 5.32 -5.25 -23.87
N TYR A 49 6.50 -4.84 -23.41
CA TYR A 49 6.67 -4.07 -22.18
C TYR A 49 7.64 -2.89 -22.34
N GLU A 50 7.57 -1.97 -21.39
CA GLU A 50 8.49 -0.86 -21.24
C GLU A 50 9.00 -0.80 -19.78
N GLU A 51 10.27 -0.46 -19.63
CA GLU A 51 10.88 -0.21 -18.32
C GLU A 51 10.50 1.18 -17.81
N VAL A 52 10.15 1.26 -16.53
CA VAL A 52 9.75 2.53 -15.87
C VAL A 52 10.34 2.61 -14.47
N ALA A 53 10.53 3.82 -13.97
CA ALA A 53 10.95 4.07 -12.58
C ALA A 53 12.12 3.16 -12.12
N GLY A 54 13.13 2.93 -12.97
CA GLY A 54 14.28 2.07 -12.68
C GLY A 54 13.99 0.58 -12.80
N THR A 55 13.35 -0.03 -11.80
CA THR A 55 13.05 -1.47 -11.74
C THR A 55 11.61 -1.83 -12.09
N GLY A 56 10.72 -0.84 -12.26
CA GLY A 56 9.34 -1.08 -12.64
C GLY A 56 9.18 -1.52 -14.11
N THR A 57 8.04 -2.10 -14.41
CA THR A 57 7.69 -2.58 -15.75
C THR A 57 6.22 -2.30 -16.05
N ILE A 58 5.92 -1.76 -17.22
CA ILE A 58 4.56 -1.63 -17.73
C ILE A 58 4.44 -2.44 -19.01
N ALA A 59 3.60 -3.47 -19.01
CA ALA A 59 3.29 -4.25 -20.19
C ALA A 59 1.92 -3.85 -20.75
N THR A 60 1.75 -4.01 -22.06
CA THR A 60 0.52 -3.61 -22.75
C THR A 60 -0.01 -4.79 -23.58
N LEU A 61 -1.18 -5.26 -23.23
CA LEU A 61 -1.93 -6.27 -23.99
C LEU A 61 -3.07 -5.57 -24.72
N LYS A 62 -3.03 -5.56 -26.05
CA LYS A 62 -4.06 -4.94 -26.89
C LYS A 62 -5.08 -5.98 -27.31
N GLY A 63 -6.36 -5.73 -27.02
CA GLY A 63 -7.47 -6.50 -27.57
C GLY A 63 -7.86 -6.02 -28.97
N LYS A 64 -9.12 -6.27 -29.33
CA LYS A 64 -9.69 -5.84 -30.63
C LYS A 64 -9.89 -4.33 -30.75
N GLU A 65 -10.06 -3.67 -29.64
CA GLU A 65 -10.32 -2.23 -29.54
C GLU A 65 -9.26 -1.56 -28.67
N ASP A 66 -8.91 -0.31 -28.96
CA ASP A 66 -7.94 0.44 -28.18
C ASP A 66 -8.52 0.96 -26.85
N GLN A 67 -9.84 1.06 -26.74
CA GLN A 67 -10.59 1.55 -25.59
C GLN A 67 -11.68 0.55 -25.17
N PRO A 68 -12.02 0.45 -23.87
CA PRO A 68 -11.40 1.19 -22.75
C PRO A 68 -9.99 0.71 -22.44
N VAL A 69 -9.22 1.51 -21.69
CA VAL A 69 -7.89 1.13 -21.16
C VAL A 69 -8.02 0.77 -19.69
N ILE A 70 -7.73 -0.47 -19.35
CA ILE A 70 -7.85 -1.03 -18.00
C ILE A 70 -6.46 -1.28 -17.42
N GLY A 71 -6.15 -0.68 -16.27
CA GLY A 71 -4.91 -0.91 -15.54
C GLY A 71 -5.05 -2.02 -14.51
N LEU A 72 -4.07 -2.91 -14.44
CA LEU A 72 -3.89 -3.88 -13.36
C LEU A 72 -2.52 -3.64 -12.71
N ARG A 73 -2.46 -3.47 -11.38
CA ARG A 73 -1.21 -3.13 -10.67
C ARG A 73 -0.87 -4.16 -9.60
N CYS A 74 0.39 -4.54 -9.55
CA CYS A 74 1.01 -5.16 -8.38
C CYS A 74 2.30 -4.43 -7.99
N ASP A 75 2.71 -4.58 -6.73
CA ASP A 75 4.02 -4.22 -6.21
C ASP A 75 4.99 -5.40 -6.28
N ILE A 76 6.33 -5.14 -6.23
CA ILE A 76 7.31 -6.19 -6.59
C ILE A 76 8.51 -6.34 -5.65
N TYR A 77 8.61 -5.59 -4.56
CA TYR A 77 9.78 -5.55 -3.66
C TYR A 77 9.58 -6.38 -2.38
N ALA A 78 10.66 -6.62 -1.63
CA ALA A 78 10.68 -7.32 -0.36
C ALA A 78 11.17 -6.41 0.79
N LEU A 79 11.10 -6.93 2.02
CA LEU A 79 11.39 -6.19 3.26
C LEU A 79 12.67 -6.67 3.93
N PRO A 80 13.37 -5.80 4.70
CA PRO A 80 14.56 -6.16 5.47
C PRO A 80 14.19 -6.94 6.74
N ILE A 81 13.56 -8.11 6.56
CA ILE A 81 13.10 -9.00 7.62
C ILE A 81 13.78 -10.36 7.44
N ARG A 82 14.28 -10.92 8.54
CA ARG A 82 14.86 -12.26 8.53
C ARG A 82 13.75 -13.30 8.64
N GLU A 83 13.60 -14.12 7.62
CA GLU A 83 12.67 -15.26 7.66
C GLU A 83 13.11 -16.33 8.66
N VAL A 84 12.14 -16.85 9.44
CA VAL A 84 12.42 -17.89 10.47
C VAL A 84 11.66 -19.20 10.23
N LYS A 85 10.70 -19.25 9.29
CA LYS A 85 10.06 -20.52 8.90
C LYS A 85 11.07 -21.37 8.11
N ASN A 86 10.98 -22.69 8.27
CA ASN A 86 11.80 -23.63 7.52
C ASN A 86 10.97 -24.25 6.39
N LEU A 87 10.87 -23.51 5.28
CA LEU A 87 10.10 -23.89 4.09
C LEU A 87 11.05 -24.27 2.96
N PRO A 88 10.67 -25.16 2.02
CA PRO A 88 11.51 -25.51 0.88
C PRO A 88 11.78 -24.36 -0.10
N TYR A 89 11.09 -23.25 0.08
CA TYR A 89 11.21 -22.01 -0.73
C TYR A 89 11.59 -20.78 0.11
N CYS A 90 12.17 -20.96 1.29
CA CYS A 90 12.68 -19.84 2.10
C CYS A 90 13.61 -18.94 1.31
N SER A 91 13.63 -17.66 1.71
CA SER A 91 14.56 -16.67 1.17
C SER A 91 16.02 -17.16 1.19
N GLN A 92 16.69 -17.02 0.07
CA GLN A 92 18.13 -17.24 -0.09
C GLN A 92 18.94 -15.96 0.16
N ASN A 93 18.28 -14.80 0.28
CA ASN A 93 18.89 -13.51 0.58
C ASN A 93 18.80 -13.22 2.09
N GLN A 94 19.90 -13.43 2.80
CA GLN A 94 19.92 -13.31 4.26
C GLN A 94 19.42 -11.94 4.74
N GLY A 95 18.41 -11.95 5.61
CA GLY A 95 17.84 -10.74 6.21
C GLY A 95 16.84 -10.01 5.32
N VAL A 96 16.42 -10.60 4.19
CA VAL A 96 15.39 -10.08 3.29
C VAL A 96 14.30 -11.13 3.08
N MET A 97 13.04 -10.74 3.10
CA MET A 97 11.90 -11.65 2.96
C MET A 97 10.70 -10.92 2.33
N HIS A 98 9.92 -11.63 1.51
CA HIS A 98 8.59 -11.17 1.09
C HIS A 98 7.55 -11.29 2.23
N ALA A 99 7.77 -10.54 3.32
CA ALA A 99 6.90 -10.58 4.50
C ALA A 99 5.60 -9.80 4.34
N CYS A 100 5.38 -9.17 3.18
CA CYS A 100 4.13 -8.50 2.81
C CYS A 100 3.37 -9.22 1.68
N GLY A 101 3.94 -10.29 1.11
CA GLY A 101 3.26 -11.12 0.10
C GLY A 101 3.34 -10.59 -1.33
N HIS A 102 4.28 -9.69 -1.64
CA HIS A 102 4.41 -9.14 -2.99
C HIS A 102 4.88 -10.17 -4.02
N ASP A 103 5.55 -11.24 -3.60
CA ASP A 103 5.80 -12.45 -4.40
C ASP A 103 4.49 -13.07 -4.93
N ALA A 104 3.46 -13.11 -4.09
CA ALA A 104 2.12 -13.55 -4.50
C ALA A 104 1.46 -12.53 -5.45
N HIS A 105 1.60 -11.23 -5.20
CA HIS A 105 1.04 -10.19 -6.08
C HIS A 105 1.62 -10.27 -7.50
N ILE A 106 2.94 -10.44 -7.62
CA ILE A 106 3.62 -10.66 -8.92
C ILE A 106 3.07 -11.91 -9.59
N SER A 107 3.02 -13.02 -8.86
CA SER A 107 2.53 -14.30 -9.37
C SER A 107 1.09 -14.22 -9.88
N MET A 108 0.20 -13.56 -9.11
CA MET A 108 -1.20 -13.37 -9.50
C MET A 108 -1.32 -12.53 -10.78
N LEU A 109 -0.55 -11.44 -10.91
CA LEU A 109 -0.61 -10.59 -12.10
C LEU A 109 0.01 -11.27 -13.33
N LEU A 110 1.11 -12.02 -13.19
CA LEU A 110 1.69 -12.81 -14.27
C LEU A 110 0.76 -13.94 -14.73
N THR A 111 0.08 -14.60 -13.80
CA THR A 111 -0.92 -15.64 -14.11
C THR A 111 -2.11 -15.04 -14.86
N ALA A 112 -2.62 -13.89 -14.41
CA ALA A 112 -3.68 -13.16 -15.11
C ALA A 112 -3.23 -12.71 -16.50
N ALA A 113 -1.99 -12.21 -16.63
CA ALA A 113 -1.40 -11.81 -17.91
C ALA A 113 -1.38 -12.97 -18.93
N ARG A 114 -0.98 -14.16 -18.48
CA ARG A 114 -0.96 -15.38 -19.32
C ARG A 114 -2.34 -15.75 -19.82
N VAL A 115 -3.33 -15.82 -18.93
CA VAL A 115 -4.71 -16.14 -19.32
C VAL A 115 -5.28 -15.09 -20.26
N LEU A 116 -5.07 -13.80 -19.98
CA LEU A 116 -5.54 -12.72 -20.86
C LEU A 116 -4.86 -12.75 -22.24
N ALA A 117 -3.57 -13.11 -22.32
CA ALA A 117 -2.85 -13.22 -23.58
C ALA A 117 -3.36 -14.40 -24.44
N GLU A 118 -3.65 -15.54 -23.82
CA GLU A 118 -4.22 -16.70 -24.53
C GLU A 118 -5.64 -16.45 -25.04
N HIS A 119 -6.38 -15.57 -24.37
CA HIS A 119 -7.74 -15.16 -24.73
C HIS A 119 -7.79 -13.74 -25.31
N GLN A 120 -6.69 -13.25 -25.86
CA GLN A 120 -6.58 -11.90 -26.44
C GLN A 120 -7.69 -11.60 -27.45
N ASP A 121 -8.14 -12.61 -28.18
CA ASP A 121 -9.25 -12.51 -29.14
C ASP A 121 -10.61 -12.17 -28.52
N GLU A 122 -10.78 -12.38 -27.22
CA GLU A 122 -12.00 -12.06 -26.48
C GLU A 122 -11.96 -10.65 -25.89
N LEU A 123 -10.78 -10.00 -25.87
CA LEU A 123 -10.63 -8.66 -25.30
C LEU A 123 -11.11 -7.57 -26.26
N LYS A 124 -11.98 -6.69 -25.77
CA LYS A 124 -12.47 -5.48 -26.44
C LYS A 124 -11.86 -4.22 -25.82
N CYS A 125 -10.67 -4.32 -25.23
CA CYS A 125 -10.03 -3.27 -24.48
C CYS A 125 -8.52 -3.37 -24.61
N THR A 126 -7.82 -2.33 -24.16
CA THR A 126 -6.37 -2.39 -23.89
C THR A 126 -6.16 -2.64 -22.40
N VAL A 127 -5.30 -3.60 -22.04
CA VAL A 127 -4.92 -3.89 -20.65
C VAL A 127 -3.49 -3.43 -20.41
N LYS A 128 -3.28 -2.62 -19.38
CA LYS A 128 -1.96 -2.20 -18.87
C LYS A 128 -1.64 -3.01 -17.62
N LEU A 129 -0.57 -3.81 -17.69
CA LEU A 129 -0.05 -4.58 -16.56
C LEU A 129 1.08 -3.78 -15.92
N ILE A 130 0.90 -3.34 -14.69
CA ILE A 130 1.80 -2.39 -14.00
C ILE A 130 2.48 -3.13 -12.85
N PHE A 131 3.77 -3.42 -12.99
CA PHE A 131 4.62 -3.99 -11.96
C PHE A 131 5.41 -2.85 -11.31
N GLN A 132 4.99 -2.45 -10.12
CA GLN A 132 5.47 -1.24 -9.46
C GLN A 132 6.52 -1.54 -8.39
N PRO A 133 7.70 -0.86 -8.40
CA PRO A 133 8.69 -0.96 -7.33
C PRO A 133 8.33 -0.11 -6.11
N ALA A 134 8.98 -0.37 -4.97
CA ALA A 134 9.17 0.53 -3.83
C ALA A 134 7.90 1.18 -3.24
N GLU A 135 6.82 0.44 -3.04
CA GLU A 135 5.58 0.94 -2.42
C GLU A 135 5.83 1.38 -0.96
N GLU A 136 6.50 0.56 -0.13
CA GLU A 136 6.78 0.87 1.30
C GLU A 136 7.69 2.11 1.52
N LEU A 137 8.38 2.58 0.48
CA LEU A 137 9.08 3.86 0.49
C LEU A 137 8.20 5.01 0.01
N THR A 138 6.91 4.73 -0.27
CA THR A 138 5.84 5.70 -0.55
C THR A 138 6.04 6.58 -1.79
N ASN A 139 6.93 6.19 -2.68
CA ASN A 139 7.24 6.98 -3.89
C ASN A 139 7.33 6.16 -5.18
N GLY A 140 7.08 4.84 -5.12
CA GLY A 140 7.08 3.96 -6.29
C GLY A 140 5.98 4.33 -7.29
N ALA A 141 4.73 4.44 -6.82
CA ALA A 141 3.59 4.83 -7.66
C ALA A 141 3.78 6.20 -8.30
N VAL A 142 4.28 7.19 -7.55
CA VAL A 142 4.53 8.54 -8.06
C VAL A 142 5.50 8.48 -9.24
N LYS A 143 6.64 7.79 -9.10
CA LYS A 143 7.64 7.69 -10.17
C LYS A 143 7.13 6.92 -11.39
N VAL A 144 6.32 5.89 -11.19
CA VAL A 144 5.67 5.17 -12.29
C VAL A 144 4.71 6.10 -13.04
N LEU A 145 3.89 6.87 -12.33
CA LEU A 145 2.96 7.83 -12.92
C LEU A 145 3.66 8.99 -13.61
N GLU A 146 4.73 9.53 -13.02
CA GLU A 146 5.57 10.61 -13.60
C GLU A 146 6.29 10.18 -14.87
N SER A 147 6.52 8.89 -15.10
CA SER A 147 7.11 8.39 -16.34
C SER A 147 6.27 8.71 -17.58
N GLY A 148 4.99 9.01 -17.41
CA GLY A 148 4.01 9.23 -18.49
C GLY A 148 3.62 7.96 -19.27
N LYS A 149 4.26 6.81 -19.02
CA LYS A 149 4.05 5.56 -19.77
C LYS A 149 2.78 4.80 -19.38
N VAL A 150 2.23 5.09 -18.20
CA VAL A 150 0.89 4.59 -17.80
C VAL A 150 -0.16 5.06 -18.79
N GLY A 151 -0.08 6.34 -19.20
CA GLY A 151 -1.08 6.97 -20.07
C GLY A 151 -2.39 7.23 -19.31
N LYS A 152 -3.50 7.36 -20.06
CA LYS A 152 -4.85 7.47 -19.48
C LYS A 152 -5.40 6.07 -19.26
N LEU A 153 -5.96 5.85 -18.07
CA LEU A 153 -6.74 4.65 -17.75
C LEU A 153 -8.21 5.03 -17.56
N ASP A 154 -9.12 4.19 -18.04
CA ASP A 154 -10.55 4.34 -17.77
C ASP A 154 -10.92 3.73 -16.41
N THR A 155 -10.18 2.72 -15.97
CA THR A 155 -10.21 2.18 -14.61
C THR A 155 -8.89 1.51 -14.25
N VAL A 156 -8.60 1.38 -12.95
CA VAL A 156 -7.43 0.65 -12.45
C VAL A 156 -7.81 -0.26 -11.28
N ALA A 157 -7.28 -1.48 -11.28
CA ALA A 157 -7.42 -2.41 -10.16
C ALA A 157 -6.05 -2.78 -9.57
N GLY A 158 -5.98 -2.76 -8.26
CA GLY A 158 -4.89 -3.30 -7.45
C GLY A 158 -5.44 -4.26 -6.41
N MET A 159 -4.57 -5.06 -5.80
CA MET A 159 -4.95 -5.92 -4.69
C MET A 159 -3.81 -6.16 -3.72
N HIS A 160 -4.17 -6.54 -2.51
CA HIS A 160 -3.23 -7.03 -1.51
C HIS A 160 -3.66 -8.38 -0.95
N ILE A 161 -2.72 -9.32 -0.81
CA ILE A 161 -2.91 -10.52 0.00
C ILE A 161 -3.20 -10.10 1.44
N PHE A 162 -4.23 -10.68 2.05
CA PHE A 162 -4.72 -10.17 3.31
C PHE A 162 -4.94 -11.29 4.34
N PRO A 163 -4.00 -11.47 5.31
CA PRO A 163 -4.03 -12.59 6.26
C PRO A 163 -5.10 -12.45 7.36
N TYR A 164 -5.89 -11.39 7.31
CA TYR A 164 -7.04 -11.17 8.21
C TYR A 164 -8.36 -11.66 7.59
N LEU A 165 -8.32 -12.15 6.33
CA LEU A 165 -9.43 -12.77 5.63
C LEU A 165 -9.08 -14.23 5.30
N GLU A 166 -10.07 -15.10 5.40
CA GLU A 166 -9.92 -16.52 5.06
C GLU A 166 -9.63 -16.71 3.58
N SER A 167 -8.79 -17.68 3.23
CA SER A 167 -8.54 -18.10 1.85
C SER A 167 -9.87 -18.44 1.15
N GLY A 168 -10.01 -18.05 -0.12
CA GLY A 168 -11.26 -18.18 -0.87
C GLY A 168 -12.24 -17.01 -0.69
N THR A 169 -11.82 -15.93 -0.04
CA THR A 169 -12.63 -14.71 0.10
C THR A 169 -11.93 -13.47 -0.44
N ILE A 170 -12.69 -12.51 -0.96
CA ILE A 170 -12.19 -11.23 -1.45
C ILE A 170 -13.12 -10.11 -0.98
N SER A 171 -12.53 -9.00 -0.51
CA SER A 171 -13.25 -7.78 -0.15
C SER A 171 -12.90 -6.65 -1.12
N VAL A 172 -13.93 -6.01 -1.67
CA VAL A 172 -13.83 -4.91 -2.64
C VAL A 172 -14.76 -3.75 -2.28
N ASP A 173 -15.00 -3.55 -0.98
CA ASP A 173 -15.93 -2.54 -0.49
C ASP A 173 -15.60 -1.15 -1.06
N PRO A 174 -16.61 -0.33 -1.42
CA PRO A 174 -16.42 1.05 -1.83
C PRO A 174 -15.95 1.93 -0.65
N GLY A 175 -15.34 3.06 -0.98
CA GLY A 175 -14.85 4.01 0.00
C GLY A 175 -13.48 3.62 0.58
N PRO A 176 -13.17 4.05 1.81
CA PRO A 176 -11.83 3.96 2.38
C PRO A 176 -11.33 2.51 2.58
N ARG A 177 -10.12 2.23 2.08
CA ARG A 177 -9.41 0.95 2.27
C ARG A 177 -8.19 1.10 3.18
N TYR A 178 -7.32 2.09 2.90
CA TYR A 178 -6.19 2.47 3.75
C TYR A 178 -6.27 3.95 4.12
N THR A 179 -5.76 4.30 5.30
CA THR A 179 -5.65 5.71 5.70
C THR A 179 -4.59 6.43 4.87
N SER A 180 -4.65 7.76 4.87
CA SER A 180 -3.48 8.56 4.55
C SER A 180 -2.33 8.24 5.50
N ALA A 181 -1.09 8.42 5.03
CA ALA A 181 0.10 8.17 5.84
C ALA A 181 1.07 9.33 5.76
N SER A 182 1.14 10.10 6.84
CA SER A 182 2.05 11.23 6.98
C SER A 182 2.89 11.09 8.23
N PHE A 183 4.07 11.72 8.21
CA PHE A 183 4.99 11.79 9.33
C PHE A 183 5.28 13.23 9.70
N MET A 184 5.69 13.45 10.94
CA MET A 184 6.05 14.77 11.44
C MET A 184 7.29 14.72 12.32
N ASN A 185 8.13 15.74 12.21
CA ASN A 185 9.22 16.05 13.14
C ASN A 185 8.95 17.40 13.75
N ILE A 186 9.11 17.50 15.06
CA ILE A 186 8.96 18.71 15.84
C ILE A 186 10.21 18.90 16.66
N LYS A 187 10.88 20.03 16.51
CA LYS A 187 11.98 20.42 17.38
C LYS A 187 11.59 21.65 18.18
N ILE A 188 11.59 21.52 19.48
CA ILE A 188 11.33 22.60 20.39
C ILE A 188 12.66 23.18 20.84
N ILE A 189 12.80 24.48 20.68
CA ILE A 189 14.03 25.22 21.01
C ILE A 189 13.75 26.04 22.26
N GLY A 190 14.41 25.65 23.32
CA GLY A 190 14.34 26.30 24.63
C GLY A 190 15.59 27.13 24.91
N LYS A 191 15.93 27.22 26.17
CA LYS A 191 17.13 27.89 26.66
C LYS A 191 17.71 27.09 27.81
N SER A 192 18.92 26.59 27.64
CA SER A 192 19.63 25.84 28.69
C SER A 192 19.88 26.68 29.94
N GLY A 193 20.02 26.01 31.07
CA GLY A 193 20.26 26.68 32.34
C GLY A 193 20.41 25.71 33.51
N HIS A 194 20.71 26.24 34.68
CA HIS A 194 20.83 25.43 35.88
C HIS A 194 19.46 24.91 36.34
N GLY A 195 19.30 23.62 36.60
CA GLY A 195 18.02 22.96 36.94
C GLY A 195 17.30 23.54 38.14
N ALA A 196 18.02 24.19 39.10
CA ALA A 196 17.45 24.88 40.23
C ALA A 196 17.11 26.36 39.97
N MET A 197 17.35 26.90 38.76
CA MET A 197 17.16 28.32 38.43
C MET A 197 16.25 28.49 37.19
N PRO A 198 15.01 27.99 37.18
CA PRO A 198 14.12 27.97 36.03
C PRO A 198 13.78 29.35 35.46
N GLN A 199 13.89 30.41 36.25
CA GLN A 199 13.62 31.81 35.83
C GLN A 199 14.62 32.31 34.77
N TYR A 200 15.76 31.66 34.56
CA TYR A 200 16.78 32.01 33.57
C TYR A 200 16.80 31.07 32.36
N ALA A 201 15.98 30.03 32.37
CA ALA A 201 15.89 29.03 31.33
C ALA A 201 14.52 29.04 30.65
N VAL A 202 14.44 28.26 29.53
CA VAL A 202 13.18 27.82 28.92
C VAL A 202 13.29 26.33 28.77
N ASP A 203 12.51 25.56 29.48
CA ASP A 203 12.58 24.10 29.54
C ASP A 203 11.88 23.44 28.34
N PRO A 204 12.61 22.91 27.33
CA PRO A 204 12.01 22.29 26.15
C PRO A 204 11.37 20.94 26.48
N ILE A 205 11.75 20.27 27.55
CA ILE A 205 11.12 19.02 28.00
C ILE A 205 9.69 19.32 28.47
N TYR A 206 9.54 20.34 29.31
CA TYR A 206 8.21 20.75 29.80
C TYR A 206 7.31 21.23 28.66
N VAL A 207 7.84 22.06 27.76
CA VAL A 207 7.10 22.56 26.58
C VAL A 207 6.71 21.42 25.67
N GLY A 208 7.63 20.45 25.39
CA GLY A 208 7.35 19.27 24.57
C GLY A 208 6.25 18.40 25.15
N ALA A 209 6.25 18.17 26.46
CA ALA A 209 5.17 17.46 27.13
C ALA A 209 3.81 18.17 26.95
N LYS A 210 3.79 19.53 26.99
CA LYS A 210 2.56 20.30 26.72
C LYS A 210 2.13 20.21 25.25
N VAL A 211 3.06 20.20 24.31
CA VAL A 211 2.75 19.99 22.88
C VAL A 211 2.13 18.61 22.67
N VAL A 212 2.68 17.56 23.25
CA VAL A 212 2.13 16.19 23.14
C VAL A 212 0.69 16.14 23.66
N ASP A 213 0.42 16.74 24.82
CA ASP A 213 -0.91 16.80 25.41
C ASP A 213 -1.88 17.63 24.55
N ALA A 214 -1.46 18.81 24.12
CA ALA A 214 -2.30 19.73 23.35
C ALA A 214 -2.69 19.16 21.96
N LEU A 215 -1.79 18.43 21.29
CA LEU A 215 -2.06 17.79 20.01
C LEU A 215 -3.22 16.79 20.07
N GLN A 216 -3.50 16.18 21.23
CA GLN A 216 -4.64 15.26 21.39
C GLN A 216 -5.99 15.97 21.22
N SER A 217 -6.02 17.30 21.34
CA SER A 217 -7.24 18.09 21.11
C SER A 217 -7.72 18.03 19.66
N ILE A 218 -6.83 17.78 18.69
CA ILE A 218 -7.21 17.67 17.27
C ILE A 218 -8.25 16.57 17.12
N ALA A 219 -7.92 15.34 17.51
CA ALA A 219 -8.83 14.20 17.39
C ALA A 219 -10.05 14.30 18.34
N SER A 220 -9.89 14.92 19.50
CA SER A 220 -10.93 14.91 20.53
C SER A 220 -11.85 16.13 20.54
N ARG A 221 -11.47 17.26 19.90
CA ARG A 221 -12.21 18.54 19.99
C ARG A 221 -12.35 19.29 18.68
N GLU A 222 -11.53 19.00 17.65
CA GLU A 222 -11.50 19.80 16.43
C GLU A 222 -11.97 19.03 15.20
N THR A 223 -11.99 17.70 15.26
CA THR A 223 -12.46 16.84 14.15
C THR A 223 -13.81 16.23 14.46
N SER A 224 -14.55 15.87 13.40
CA SER A 224 -15.83 15.17 13.56
C SER A 224 -15.62 13.82 14.24
N PRO A 225 -16.48 13.42 15.19
CA PRO A 225 -16.41 12.07 15.78
C PRO A 225 -16.69 10.94 14.77
N MET A 226 -17.18 11.28 13.57
CA MET A 226 -17.36 10.33 12.46
C MET A 226 -16.10 10.16 11.60
N ASP A 227 -15.09 11.03 11.77
CA ASP A 227 -13.82 10.96 11.09
C ASP A 227 -12.81 10.16 11.91
N THR A 228 -12.07 9.28 11.23
CA THR A 228 -10.91 8.62 11.84
C THR A 228 -9.71 9.56 11.75
N VAL A 229 -9.14 9.91 12.89
CA VAL A 229 -7.92 10.73 12.99
C VAL A 229 -6.98 10.12 14.01
N VAL A 230 -5.74 9.92 13.61
CA VAL A 230 -4.64 9.54 14.49
C VAL A 230 -3.57 10.61 14.42
N VAL A 231 -3.20 11.18 15.56
CA VAL A 231 -2.04 12.06 15.74
C VAL A 231 -1.24 11.49 16.90
N SER A 232 -0.14 10.82 16.59
CA SER A 232 0.68 10.13 17.58
C SER A 232 2.10 10.65 17.57
N ILE A 233 2.63 11.02 18.75
CA ILE A 233 4.06 11.23 18.95
C ILE A 233 4.66 9.90 19.40
N CYS A 234 5.63 9.41 18.63
CA CYS A 234 6.24 8.09 18.82
C CYS A 234 7.64 8.16 19.43
N THR A 235 8.34 9.30 19.28
CA THR A 235 9.65 9.51 19.91
C THR A 235 9.68 10.86 20.59
N PHE A 236 10.48 10.94 21.69
CA PHE A 236 10.74 12.18 22.42
C PHE A 236 12.15 12.09 23.04
N HIS A 237 13.06 12.92 22.53
CA HIS A 237 14.45 12.94 22.96
C HIS A 237 14.85 14.33 23.45
N SER A 238 15.39 14.43 24.68
CA SER A 238 15.90 15.67 25.25
C SER A 238 16.71 15.41 26.49
N GLY A 239 17.62 16.35 26.81
CA GLY A 239 18.41 16.37 28.04
C GLY A 239 19.50 15.31 28.11
N THR A 240 20.56 15.62 28.85
CA THR A 240 21.72 14.74 29.09
C THR A 240 22.11 14.64 30.57
N MET A 241 21.72 15.62 31.39
CA MET A 241 22.11 15.74 32.81
C MET A 241 20.94 16.10 33.67
N ALA A 242 20.81 15.51 34.87
CA ALA A 242 19.67 15.69 35.74
C ALA A 242 19.54 17.10 36.37
N ASN A 243 20.60 17.90 36.33
CA ASN A 243 20.65 19.25 36.97
C ASN A 243 20.83 20.37 35.92
N VAL A 244 20.64 20.10 34.63
CA VAL A 244 20.79 21.07 33.53
C VAL A 244 19.53 21.04 32.67
N PHE A 245 18.88 22.19 32.44
CA PHE A 245 17.85 22.32 31.42
C PHE A 245 18.46 22.10 30.04
N ALA A 246 17.82 21.27 29.22
CA ALA A 246 18.23 21.06 27.84
C ALA A 246 18.09 22.33 27.02
N GLU A 247 18.73 22.38 25.86
CA GLU A 247 18.55 23.46 24.88
C GLU A 247 17.43 23.12 23.91
N THR A 248 17.27 21.84 23.56
CA THR A 248 16.25 21.38 22.59
C THR A 248 15.54 20.11 23.06
N ALA A 249 14.33 19.90 22.55
CA ALA A 249 13.64 18.63 22.56
C ALA A 249 13.19 18.25 21.14
N GLU A 250 13.43 17.02 20.75
CA GLU A 250 13.10 16.48 19.42
C GLU A 250 12.01 15.41 19.58
N LEU A 251 10.91 15.60 18.87
CA LEU A 251 9.77 14.69 18.83
C LEU A 251 9.51 14.25 17.40
N SER A 252 9.14 12.99 17.19
CA SER A 252 8.64 12.54 15.90
C SER A 252 7.36 11.74 16.06
N GLY A 253 6.55 11.75 15.01
CA GLY A 253 5.25 11.14 15.06
C GLY A 253 4.63 10.84 13.72
N THR A 254 3.41 10.30 13.78
CA THR A 254 2.65 9.90 12.59
C THR A 254 1.23 10.45 12.64
N VAL A 255 0.69 10.76 11.46
CA VAL A 255 -0.67 11.26 11.27
C VAL A 255 -1.40 10.37 10.27
N ARG A 256 -2.65 9.99 10.59
CA ARG A 256 -3.49 9.12 9.76
C ARG A 256 -4.91 9.66 9.72
N THR A 257 -5.56 9.58 8.55
CA THR A 257 -7.00 9.81 8.38
C THR A 257 -7.52 9.10 7.13
N PHE A 258 -8.81 8.78 7.11
CA PHE A 258 -9.49 8.33 5.89
C PHE A 258 -10.08 9.50 5.08
N ASN A 259 -10.14 10.70 5.66
CA ASN A 259 -10.78 11.85 5.04
C ASN A 259 -9.77 12.70 4.26
N PRO A 260 -9.82 12.76 2.89
CA PRO A 260 -8.86 13.50 2.09
C PRO A 260 -8.88 15.01 2.33
N LYS A 261 -10.04 15.58 2.72
CA LYS A 261 -10.13 17.00 3.07
C LYS A 261 -9.39 17.27 4.37
N LEU A 262 -9.65 16.43 5.37
CA LEU A 262 -9.01 16.56 6.67
C LEU A 262 -7.49 16.34 6.57
N GLN A 263 -7.03 15.41 5.71
CA GLN A 263 -5.61 15.21 5.44
C GLN A 263 -4.90 16.53 5.06
N LYS A 264 -5.51 17.35 4.21
CA LYS A 264 -4.97 18.64 3.78
C LYS A 264 -5.00 19.72 4.86
N GLU A 265 -5.92 19.60 5.82
CA GLU A 265 -6.09 20.58 6.91
C GLU A 265 -5.19 20.25 8.12
N LEU A 266 -4.91 18.97 8.37
CA LEU A 266 -4.16 18.49 9.55
C LEU A 266 -2.78 19.15 9.74
N PRO A 267 -1.93 19.38 8.75
CA PRO A 267 -0.65 20.05 8.95
C PRO A 267 -0.80 21.43 9.59
N GLY A 268 -1.75 22.23 9.08
CA GLY A 268 -2.01 23.56 9.62
C GLY A 268 -2.62 23.55 11.03
N MET A 269 -3.45 22.56 11.36
CA MET A 269 -4.01 22.36 12.70
C MET A 269 -2.91 21.99 13.70
N ILE A 270 -2.02 21.07 13.31
CA ILE A 270 -0.88 20.61 14.12
C ILE A 270 0.08 21.79 14.39
N GLU A 271 0.50 22.49 13.32
CA GLU A 271 1.44 23.60 13.44
C GLU A 271 0.89 24.73 14.31
N ARG A 272 -0.39 25.08 14.17
CA ARG A 272 -1.07 26.08 15.00
C ARG A 272 -0.97 25.74 16.50
N ILE A 273 -1.19 24.47 16.87
CA ILE A 273 -1.12 24.01 18.27
C ILE A 273 0.33 24.07 18.77
N ILE A 274 1.30 23.58 17.98
CA ILE A 274 2.73 23.65 18.31
C ILE A 274 3.13 25.10 18.57
N LYS A 275 2.84 25.97 17.61
CA LYS A 275 3.15 27.40 17.67
C LYS A 275 2.58 28.06 18.94
N SER A 276 1.27 27.91 19.14
CA SER A 276 0.59 28.55 20.30
C SER A 276 1.13 28.03 21.61
N THR A 277 1.45 26.74 21.70
CA THR A 277 2.02 26.14 22.91
C THR A 277 3.44 26.66 23.17
N CYS A 278 4.29 26.70 22.17
CA CYS A 278 5.65 27.23 22.30
C CYS A 278 5.65 28.71 22.68
N GLU A 279 4.81 29.53 22.05
CA GLU A 279 4.66 30.96 22.37
C GLU A 279 4.25 31.17 23.83
N ALA A 280 3.29 30.37 24.35
CA ALA A 280 2.82 30.47 25.75
C ALA A 280 3.95 30.26 26.77
N TYR A 281 4.98 29.48 26.41
CA TYR A 281 6.12 29.16 27.27
C TYR A 281 7.43 29.81 26.82
N ARG A 282 7.40 30.73 25.85
CA ARG A 282 8.59 31.48 25.32
C ARG A 282 9.62 30.59 24.64
N ALA A 283 9.20 29.46 24.13
CA ALA A 283 10.03 28.58 23.30
C ALA A 283 9.87 28.91 21.81
N GLU A 284 10.87 28.56 21.01
CA GLU A 284 10.78 28.53 19.55
C GLU A 284 10.55 27.10 19.08
N TYR A 285 10.21 26.90 17.80
CA TYR A 285 10.02 25.59 17.21
C TYR A 285 10.44 25.51 15.75
N GLU A 286 10.80 24.32 15.33
CA GLU A 286 10.88 23.89 13.92
C GLU A 286 9.86 22.78 13.72
N PHE A 287 9.13 22.77 12.60
CA PHE A 287 8.14 21.77 12.27
C PHE A 287 8.31 21.31 10.84
N ASP A 288 8.42 19.99 10.64
CA ASP A 288 8.50 19.35 9.34
C ASP A 288 7.40 18.29 9.24
N TYR A 289 6.65 18.33 8.11
CA TYR A 289 5.57 17.40 7.80
C TYR A 289 5.82 16.81 6.43
N TYR A 290 5.94 15.49 6.34
CA TYR A 290 6.43 14.82 5.14
C TYR A 290 5.78 13.47 4.89
N SER A 291 6.02 12.91 3.69
CA SER A 291 5.51 11.60 3.27
C SER A 291 3.98 11.55 3.35
N ASP A 292 3.33 12.46 2.62
CA ASP A 292 1.87 12.64 2.67
C ASP A 292 1.17 11.73 1.64
N ILE A 293 1.16 10.40 1.91
CA ILE A 293 0.45 9.45 1.05
C ILE A 293 -1.06 9.69 1.19
N PRO A 294 -1.82 9.80 0.09
CA PRO A 294 -3.26 9.91 0.15
C PRO A 294 -3.93 8.67 0.74
N ALA A 295 -5.14 8.82 1.26
CA ALA A 295 -5.97 7.69 1.62
C ALA A 295 -6.34 6.87 0.38
N THR A 296 -6.26 5.55 0.46
CA THR A 296 -6.72 4.65 -0.60
C THR A 296 -8.23 4.54 -0.55
N ILE A 297 -8.91 5.10 -1.52
CA ILE A 297 -10.38 5.18 -1.56
C ILE A 297 -10.90 4.54 -2.84
N ASN A 298 -11.61 3.43 -2.70
CA ASN A 298 -12.25 2.77 -3.82
C ASN A 298 -13.39 3.59 -4.38
N ASP A 299 -13.43 3.71 -5.70
CA ASP A 299 -14.55 4.27 -6.43
C ASP A 299 -15.78 3.36 -6.29
N GLU A 300 -16.97 3.95 -6.10
CA GLU A 300 -18.21 3.21 -5.87
C GLU A 300 -18.62 2.36 -7.09
N TYR A 301 -18.50 2.93 -8.29
CA TYR A 301 -18.86 2.23 -9.53
C TYR A 301 -17.90 1.08 -9.82
N CYS A 302 -16.58 1.31 -9.70
CA CYS A 302 -15.56 0.29 -9.88
C CYS A 302 -15.69 -0.84 -8.83
N SER A 303 -16.00 -0.49 -7.57
CA SER A 303 -16.29 -1.48 -6.51
C SER A 303 -17.53 -2.33 -6.83
N GLY A 304 -18.56 -1.73 -7.44
CA GLY A 304 -19.73 -2.46 -7.92
C GLY A 304 -19.37 -3.51 -8.98
N ILE A 305 -18.55 -3.13 -9.97
CA ILE A 305 -18.03 -4.04 -11.00
C ILE A 305 -17.20 -5.16 -10.33
N ALA A 306 -16.27 -4.79 -9.45
CA ALA A 306 -15.42 -5.74 -8.74
C ALA A 306 -16.23 -6.73 -7.89
N ALA A 307 -17.30 -6.29 -7.23
CA ALA A 307 -18.18 -7.17 -6.46
C ALA A 307 -18.92 -8.17 -7.36
N GLU A 308 -19.38 -7.75 -8.55
CA GLU A 308 -19.94 -8.67 -9.55
C GLU A 308 -18.89 -9.68 -10.02
N SER A 309 -17.65 -9.24 -10.25
CA SER A 309 -16.53 -10.10 -10.66
C SER A 309 -16.22 -11.16 -9.59
N VAL A 310 -16.14 -10.76 -8.32
CA VAL A 310 -15.92 -11.71 -7.21
C VAL A 310 -17.04 -12.73 -7.12
N ARG A 311 -18.31 -12.32 -7.26
CA ARG A 311 -19.44 -13.28 -7.25
C ARG A 311 -19.40 -14.29 -8.37
N LYS A 312 -18.94 -13.88 -9.55
CA LYS A 312 -18.81 -14.78 -10.71
C LYS A 312 -17.75 -15.86 -10.51
N ILE A 313 -16.64 -15.54 -9.82
CA ILE A 313 -15.52 -16.47 -9.62
C ILE A 313 -15.63 -17.28 -8.32
N LEU A 314 -16.16 -16.72 -7.23
CA LEU A 314 -16.17 -17.32 -5.91
C LEU A 314 -17.59 -17.48 -5.32
N GLY A 315 -18.62 -17.02 -6.02
CA GLY A 315 -19.99 -16.98 -5.52
C GLY A 315 -20.20 -15.94 -4.41
N ASP A 316 -21.43 -15.87 -3.87
CA ASP A 316 -21.77 -14.88 -2.84
C ASP A 316 -20.96 -15.05 -1.53
N LYS A 317 -20.56 -16.27 -1.20
CA LYS A 317 -19.76 -16.55 0.00
C LYS A 317 -18.31 -16.08 -0.12
N GLY A 318 -17.79 -15.96 -1.34
CA GLY A 318 -16.46 -15.45 -1.60
C GLY A 318 -16.37 -13.93 -1.49
N LEU A 319 -17.49 -13.21 -1.64
CA LEU A 319 -17.53 -11.76 -1.45
C LEU A 319 -17.78 -11.44 0.02
N VAL A 320 -16.78 -10.86 0.69
CA VAL A 320 -16.87 -10.49 2.11
C VAL A 320 -16.67 -8.99 2.30
N LYS A 321 -17.21 -8.46 3.38
CA LYS A 321 -16.99 -7.08 3.80
C LYS A 321 -15.80 -7.00 4.75
N TYR A 322 -14.97 -6.00 4.55
CA TYR A 322 -13.89 -5.68 5.47
C TYR A 322 -13.73 -4.16 5.56
N ALA A 323 -13.85 -3.62 6.77
CA ALA A 323 -13.61 -2.19 7.00
C ALA A 323 -12.17 -1.82 6.60
N GLY A 324 -11.94 -0.57 6.25
CA GLY A 324 -10.60 -0.07 5.96
C GLY A 324 -9.63 -0.31 7.14
N THR A 325 -8.35 -0.31 6.86
CA THR A 325 -7.25 -0.54 7.81
C THR A 325 -6.36 0.71 7.94
N PRO A 326 -5.73 0.96 9.12
CA PRO A 326 -4.91 2.16 9.33
C PRO A 326 -3.54 2.13 8.66
N GLY A 327 -3.22 1.14 7.81
CA GLY A 327 -2.03 1.13 6.97
C GLY A 327 -2.01 2.27 5.94
N GLY A 328 -0.89 2.46 5.28
CA GLY A 328 -0.76 3.30 4.08
C GLY A 328 -0.54 2.42 2.85
N GLU A 329 -0.91 2.91 1.66
CA GLU A 329 -0.73 2.21 0.37
C GLU A 329 -0.62 3.24 -0.75
N ASP A 330 0.51 3.24 -1.47
CA ASP A 330 0.78 4.25 -2.50
C ASP A 330 -0.01 4.06 -3.80
N PHE A 331 -0.74 2.95 -3.95
CA PHE A 331 -1.76 2.78 -4.99
C PHE A 331 -2.80 3.91 -4.96
N SER A 332 -2.96 4.57 -3.83
CA SER A 332 -3.78 5.76 -3.67
C SER A 332 -3.48 6.86 -4.71
N TYR A 333 -2.23 7.01 -5.14
CA TYR A 333 -1.87 7.96 -6.20
C TYR A 333 -2.44 7.60 -7.58
N PHE A 334 -2.66 6.30 -7.86
CA PHE A 334 -3.41 5.89 -9.04
C PHE A 334 -4.89 6.24 -8.90
N LEU A 335 -5.48 6.04 -7.71
CA LEU A 335 -6.88 6.34 -7.44
C LEU A 335 -7.19 7.84 -7.41
N GLU A 336 -6.20 8.70 -7.12
CA GLU A 336 -6.34 10.15 -7.29
C GLU A 336 -6.46 10.58 -8.77
N LYS A 337 -5.94 9.76 -9.70
CA LYS A 337 -5.91 10.08 -11.13
C LYS A 337 -6.95 9.33 -11.94
N PHE A 338 -7.31 8.13 -11.51
CA PHE A 338 -8.17 7.21 -12.26
C PHE A 338 -9.19 6.57 -11.32
N PRO A 339 -10.46 6.39 -11.76
CA PRO A 339 -11.40 5.59 -11.00
C PRO A 339 -10.90 4.15 -10.89
N GLY A 340 -11.06 3.53 -9.73
CA GLY A 340 -10.51 2.20 -9.54
C GLY A 340 -10.88 1.53 -8.24
N VAL A 341 -10.33 0.35 -8.03
CA VAL A 341 -10.58 -0.50 -6.88
C VAL A 341 -9.31 -1.14 -6.34
N TYR A 342 -9.18 -1.16 -5.03
CA TYR A 342 -8.17 -1.93 -4.31
C TYR A 342 -8.84 -3.05 -3.53
N ALA A 343 -8.52 -4.29 -3.88
CA ALA A 343 -9.11 -5.49 -3.30
C ALA A 343 -8.24 -6.05 -2.16
N PHE A 344 -8.87 -6.65 -1.15
CA PHE A 344 -8.19 -7.51 -0.18
C PHE A 344 -8.49 -8.96 -0.50
N VAL A 345 -7.46 -9.74 -0.82
CA VAL A 345 -7.56 -11.16 -1.15
C VAL A 345 -7.22 -11.99 0.08
N GLY A 346 -8.18 -12.70 0.63
CA GLY A 346 -7.97 -13.54 1.79
C GLY A 346 -6.98 -14.67 1.51
N CYS A 347 -6.04 -14.84 2.44
CA CYS A 347 -4.99 -15.87 2.36
C CYS A 347 -4.76 -16.61 3.68
N ARG A 348 -5.62 -16.35 4.69
CA ARG A 348 -5.53 -17.02 5.98
C ARG A 348 -5.95 -18.48 5.86
N ASN A 349 -5.15 -19.36 6.43
CA ASN A 349 -5.50 -20.78 6.61
C ASN A 349 -4.73 -21.33 7.80
N GLU A 350 -5.41 -21.50 8.93
CA GLU A 350 -4.78 -22.01 10.16
C GLU A 350 -4.26 -23.44 10.01
N SER A 351 -4.95 -24.28 9.23
CA SER A 351 -4.54 -25.66 9.01
C SER A 351 -3.22 -25.81 8.23
N LYS A 352 -2.85 -24.76 7.47
CA LYS A 352 -1.59 -24.68 6.71
C LYS A 352 -0.53 -23.80 7.41
N ASP A 353 -0.72 -23.37 8.67
CA ASP A 353 0.14 -22.41 9.39
C ASP A 353 0.30 -21.07 8.66
N CYS A 354 -0.74 -20.62 7.92
CA CYS A 354 -0.81 -19.36 7.19
C CYS A 354 -1.73 -18.37 7.93
N CYS A 355 -1.31 -17.94 9.13
CA CYS A 355 -2.13 -17.11 10.02
C CYS A 355 -1.38 -15.95 10.68
N TYR A 356 -0.13 -15.72 10.27
CA TYR A 356 0.69 -14.61 10.78
C TYR A 356 0.34 -13.30 10.05
N SER A 357 0.48 -12.18 10.76
CA SER A 357 0.27 -10.86 10.18
C SER A 357 1.32 -10.50 9.14
N LEU A 358 1.00 -9.53 8.28
CA LEU A 358 1.99 -8.87 7.42
C LEU A 358 3.17 -8.35 8.26
N HIS A 359 4.36 -8.28 7.65
CA HIS A 359 5.63 -7.86 8.23
C HIS A 359 6.12 -8.77 9.39
N ASN A 360 5.51 -9.94 9.59
CA ASN A 360 5.97 -10.92 10.56
C ASN A 360 7.03 -11.83 9.93
N GLU A 361 8.08 -12.14 10.67
CA GLU A 361 9.17 -13.05 10.26
C GLU A 361 8.72 -14.50 9.96
N ARG A 362 7.48 -14.84 10.34
CA ARG A 362 6.82 -16.13 10.09
C ARG A 362 5.70 -16.02 9.05
N PHE A 363 5.52 -14.88 8.41
CA PHE A 363 4.47 -14.68 7.42
C PHE A 363 4.55 -15.74 6.32
N ASP A 364 3.41 -16.27 5.98
CA ASP A 364 3.17 -17.14 4.83
C ASP A 364 1.68 -17.07 4.47
N LEU A 365 1.33 -17.56 3.32
CA LEU A 365 -0.01 -17.49 2.78
C LEU A 365 -0.49 -18.85 2.25
N ASP A 366 -1.79 -19.06 2.26
CA ASP A 366 -2.39 -20.18 1.55
C ASP A 366 -2.28 -19.95 0.04
N GLU A 367 -1.50 -20.78 -0.65
CA GLU A 367 -1.22 -20.64 -2.08
C GLU A 367 -2.46 -20.84 -2.97
N ASP A 368 -3.57 -21.40 -2.44
CA ASP A 368 -4.85 -21.45 -3.16
C ASP A 368 -5.40 -20.02 -3.42
N ALA A 369 -5.00 -19.02 -2.62
CA ALA A 369 -5.34 -17.62 -2.84
C ALA A 369 -4.78 -17.04 -4.14
N LEU A 370 -3.69 -17.61 -4.68
CA LEU A 370 -3.07 -17.16 -5.94
C LEU A 370 -4.03 -17.27 -7.13
N VAL A 371 -4.76 -18.38 -7.21
CA VAL A 371 -5.78 -18.58 -8.26
C VAL A 371 -6.92 -17.58 -8.09
N ASN A 372 -7.35 -17.31 -6.85
CA ASN A 372 -8.45 -16.38 -6.58
C ASN A 372 -8.09 -14.94 -7.00
N GLY A 373 -6.88 -14.48 -6.66
CA GLY A 373 -6.42 -13.14 -7.03
C GLY A 373 -6.20 -13.00 -8.55
N ALA A 374 -5.58 -13.98 -9.20
CA ALA A 374 -5.42 -13.99 -10.65
C ALA A 374 -6.78 -14.01 -11.37
N ALA A 375 -7.73 -14.84 -10.90
CA ALA A 375 -9.08 -14.89 -11.44
C ALA A 375 -9.84 -13.57 -11.25
N PHE A 376 -9.64 -12.89 -10.12
CA PHE A 376 -10.21 -11.56 -9.89
C PHE A 376 -9.71 -10.56 -10.95
N TYR A 377 -8.41 -10.49 -11.22
CA TYR A 377 -7.87 -9.61 -12.25
C TYR A 377 -8.47 -9.90 -13.63
N VAL A 378 -8.49 -11.18 -14.03
CA VAL A 378 -9.05 -11.58 -15.34
C VAL A 378 -10.54 -11.23 -15.43
N GLN A 379 -11.33 -11.59 -14.41
CA GLN A 379 -12.77 -11.33 -14.43
C GLN A 379 -13.08 -9.83 -14.38
N TYR A 380 -12.31 -9.04 -13.60
CA TYR A 380 -12.47 -7.60 -13.56
C TYR A 380 -12.24 -6.95 -14.93
N VAL A 381 -11.22 -7.40 -15.68
CA VAL A 381 -10.99 -6.91 -17.07
C VAL A 381 -12.20 -7.21 -17.95
N LEU A 382 -12.70 -8.45 -17.92
CA LEU A 382 -13.86 -8.84 -18.74
C LEU A 382 -15.14 -8.06 -18.40
N ASP A 383 -15.36 -7.78 -17.13
CA ASP A 383 -16.53 -7.03 -16.68
C ASP A 383 -16.38 -5.53 -16.93
N ALA A 384 -15.19 -4.98 -16.69
CA ALA A 384 -14.90 -3.56 -16.90
C ALA A 384 -14.93 -3.18 -18.38
N GLN A 385 -14.44 -4.02 -19.30
CA GLN A 385 -14.51 -3.72 -20.73
C GLN A 385 -15.95 -3.55 -21.23
N GLU A 386 -16.90 -4.32 -20.71
CA GLU A 386 -18.31 -4.21 -21.06
C GLU A 386 -18.96 -2.95 -20.44
N LYS A 387 -18.53 -2.54 -19.24
CA LYS A 387 -19.09 -1.41 -18.51
C LYS A 387 -18.54 -0.05 -18.96
N PHE A 388 -17.26 0.01 -19.34
CA PHE A 388 -16.60 1.23 -19.82
C PHE A 388 -16.60 1.35 -21.35
N GLY A 389 -16.79 0.26 -22.10
CA GLY A 389 -16.91 0.27 -23.57
C GLY A 389 -18.31 0.60 -24.10
N ALA A 390 -19.31 0.68 -23.23
CA ALA A 390 -20.71 0.99 -23.59
C ALA A 390 -21.04 2.50 -23.58
N VAL A 391 -20.03 3.38 -23.44
CA VAL A 391 -20.20 4.85 -23.38
C VAL A 391 -19.88 5.52 -24.71
#